data_cbd6aba12cb80be6b42fd4755ddbf700
#
_entry.id   cbd6aba12cb80be6b42fd4755ddbf700
#
_cell.length_a   1.000
_cell.length_b   1.000
_cell.length_c   1.000
_cell.angle_alpha   90.00
_cell.angle_beta   90.00
_cell.angle_gamma   90.00
#
_symmetry.space_group_name_H-M   'P 1'
#
loop_
_entity.id
_entity.type
_entity.pdbx_description
1 polymer ?
#
loop_
_entity_poly.entity_id
_entity_poly.type
_entity_poly.pdbx_seq_one_letter_code
_entity_poly.pdbx_strand_id
1 'polypeptide(L)'
;MTRAALWLGLALMLIQAVGCATSGSGSGTIASDGKTVHFSWRSSDRVSGTMTATVTGGRVFSGGFVQLTNETKADSLNELWNGWGPSWYPLWARNWREDEWRHWEEGPEFMKNYAGCVVANLADPKGKHMRCVFRLADSSQGIAGGGHGRCQGPDHRTIDATFPPD
;
A
#
# COMPACT_ATOMS: atom_id res chain seq x y z
N MET A 1 -11.75 58.21 -10.24
CA MET A 1 -12.32 57.26 -9.25
C MET A 1 -12.52 55.89 -9.88
N THR A 2 -11.47 55.16 -10.38
CA THR A 2 -11.65 53.88 -11.09
C THR A 2 -10.46 52.94 -10.98
N ARG A 3 -9.64 53.03 -9.92
CA ARG A 3 -8.49 52.15 -9.71
C ARG A 3 -8.60 51.19 -8.52
N ALA A 4 -9.64 51.32 -7.70
CA ALA A 4 -9.82 50.46 -6.50
C ALA A 4 -10.59 49.16 -6.78
N ALA A 5 -11.32 49.05 -7.89
CA ALA A 5 -12.16 47.89 -8.20
C ALA A 5 -11.38 46.69 -8.79
N LEU A 6 -10.16 46.91 -9.31
CA LEU A 6 -9.37 45.83 -9.96
C LEU A 6 -8.63 44.93 -8.97
N TRP A 7 -8.42 45.35 -7.72
CA TRP A 7 -7.68 44.60 -6.73
C TRP A 7 -8.53 43.62 -5.92
N LEU A 8 -9.85 43.79 -5.91
CA LEU A 8 -10.76 42.84 -5.22
C LEU A 8 -11.02 41.55 -6.02
N GLY A 9 -10.85 41.58 -7.33
CA GLY A 9 -11.09 40.43 -8.19
C GLY A 9 -9.97 39.36 -8.17
N LEU A 10 -8.75 39.77 -7.79
CA LEU A 10 -7.59 38.85 -7.82
C LEU A 10 -7.39 38.05 -6.52
N ALA A 11 -8.06 38.46 -5.43
CA ALA A 11 -7.95 37.78 -4.13
C ALA A 11 -8.88 36.55 -3.99
N LEU A 12 -9.80 36.32 -4.93
CA LEU A 12 -10.82 35.28 -4.82
C LEU A 12 -10.47 33.97 -5.59
N MET A 13 -9.32 33.89 -6.25
CA MET A 13 -8.93 32.74 -7.07
C MET A 13 -7.94 31.78 -6.40
N LEU A 14 -7.69 31.90 -5.11
CA LEU A 14 -6.87 30.95 -4.34
C LEU A 14 -7.74 30.01 -3.49
N ILE A 15 -8.84 29.49 -4.03
CA ILE A 15 -9.47 28.29 -3.50
C ILE A 15 -8.59 27.14 -3.98
N GLN A 16 -7.56 26.84 -3.21
CA GLN A 16 -6.76 25.65 -3.39
C GLN A 16 -7.71 24.45 -3.18
N ALA A 17 -7.85 23.64 -4.21
CA ALA A 17 -8.47 22.33 -4.10
C ALA A 17 -7.63 21.51 -3.09
N VAL A 18 -8.01 21.55 -1.82
CA VAL A 18 -7.48 20.64 -0.81
C VAL A 18 -8.03 19.28 -1.20
N GLY A 19 -7.25 18.52 -1.96
CA GLY A 19 -7.55 17.12 -2.21
C GLY A 19 -7.76 16.45 -0.86
N CYS A 20 -8.94 15.87 -0.64
CA CYS A 20 -9.24 15.15 0.59
C CYS A 20 -8.33 13.91 0.66
N ALA A 21 -7.22 14.05 1.36
CA ALA A 21 -6.39 12.89 1.70
C ALA A 21 -7.15 12.06 2.74
N THR A 22 -7.29 10.77 2.48
CA THR A 22 -7.79 9.81 3.46
C THR A 22 -6.62 9.19 4.21
N SER A 23 -6.82 8.87 5.48
CA SER A 23 -5.81 8.19 6.31
C SER A 23 -6.50 7.26 7.26
N GLY A 24 -5.86 6.17 7.61
CA GLY A 24 -6.40 5.19 8.54
C GLY A 24 -5.30 4.34 9.14
N SER A 25 -5.71 3.32 9.87
CA SER A 25 -4.81 2.43 10.58
C SER A 25 -5.23 0.97 10.45
N GLY A 26 -4.30 0.09 10.76
CA GLY A 26 -4.52 -1.34 10.84
C GLY A 26 -3.59 -1.97 11.86
N SER A 27 -3.78 -3.24 12.11
CA SER A 27 -2.91 -4.00 13.01
C SER A 27 -2.60 -5.37 12.44
N GLY A 28 -1.48 -5.91 12.86
CA GLY A 28 -1.07 -7.26 12.49
C GLY A 28 -0.31 -7.94 13.60
N THR A 29 -0.11 -9.25 13.46
CA THR A 29 0.63 -10.06 14.41
C THR A 29 1.72 -10.84 13.69
N ILE A 30 2.93 -10.81 14.22
CA ILE A 30 4.03 -11.63 13.72
C ILE A 30 3.81 -13.07 14.14
N ALA A 31 3.68 -13.97 13.17
CA ALA A 31 3.32 -15.37 13.44
C ALA A 31 4.33 -16.11 14.32
N SER A 32 5.61 -15.73 14.28
CA SER A 32 6.69 -16.45 14.98
C SER A 32 6.86 -16.09 16.45
N ASP A 33 6.49 -14.88 16.87
CA ASP A 33 6.73 -14.39 18.24
C ASP A 33 5.56 -13.61 18.85
N GLY A 34 4.43 -13.52 18.15
CA GLY A 34 3.21 -12.88 18.63
C GLY A 34 3.28 -11.36 18.78
N LYS A 35 4.37 -10.72 18.34
CA LYS A 35 4.50 -9.26 18.42
C LYS A 35 3.50 -8.57 17.52
N THR A 36 2.96 -7.48 18.04
CA THR A 36 2.03 -6.64 17.28
C THR A 36 2.79 -5.71 16.34
N VAL A 37 2.21 -5.51 15.16
CA VAL A 37 2.62 -4.50 14.18
C VAL A 37 1.46 -3.54 13.99
N HIS A 38 1.70 -2.25 14.19
CA HIS A 38 0.74 -1.20 13.92
C HIS A 38 1.02 -0.60 12.55
N PHE A 39 -0.01 -0.56 11.73
CA PHE A 39 0.04 0.09 10.42
C PHE A 39 -0.68 1.43 10.50
N SER A 40 -0.11 2.43 9.84
CA SER A 40 -0.79 3.69 9.50
C SER A 40 -0.59 3.97 8.02
N TRP A 41 -1.60 4.54 7.38
CA TRP A 41 -1.54 4.83 5.96
C TRP A 41 -2.17 6.18 5.63
N ARG A 42 -1.78 6.75 4.49
CA ARG A 42 -2.34 7.96 3.92
C ARG A 42 -2.41 7.83 2.40
N SER A 43 -3.56 8.15 1.84
CA SER A 43 -3.81 8.15 0.40
C SER A 43 -4.42 9.47 -0.05
N SER A 44 -4.03 9.95 -1.23
CA SER A 44 -4.59 11.15 -1.84
C SER A 44 -5.53 10.86 -3.01
N ASP A 45 -5.48 9.64 -3.56
CA ASP A 45 -6.19 9.26 -4.79
C ASP A 45 -6.97 7.93 -4.66
N ARG A 46 -7.03 7.34 -3.45
CA ARG A 46 -7.60 6.03 -3.12
C ARG A 46 -6.84 4.83 -3.69
N VAL A 47 -6.01 5.03 -4.70
CA VAL A 47 -5.29 3.97 -5.42
C VAL A 47 -3.88 3.81 -4.90
N SER A 48 -3.23 4.92 -4.54
CA SER A 48 -1.85 4.92 -4.06
C SER A 48 -1.68 5.75 -2.78
N GLY A 49 -0.55 5.59 -2.13
CA GLY A 49 -0.26 6.35 -0.93
C GLY A 49 1.01 5.90 -0.23
N THR A 50 1.14 6.35 1.00
CA THR A 50 2.23 5.98 1.90
C THR A 50 1.71 5.15 3.06
N MET A 51 2.52 4.21 3.51
CA MET A 51 2.23 3.35 4.65
C MET A 51 3.43 3.27 5.57
N THR A 52 3.16 3.21 6.85
CA THR A 52 4.17 2.99 7.90
C THR A 52 3.74 1.80 8.74
N ALA A 53 4.67 0.88 8.98
CA ALA A 53 4.49 -0.27 9.86
C ALA A 53 5.44 -0.15 11.05
N THR A 54 4.90 -0.10 12.27
CA THR A 54 5.66 -0.01 13.52
C THR A 54 5.54 -1.32 14.27
N VAL A 55 6.66 -2.03 14.41
CA VAL A 55 6.74 -3.27 15.18
C VAL A 55 6.91 -2.95 16.66
N THR A 56 6.17 -3.61 17.52
CA THR A 56 6.37 -3.51 18.98
C THR A 56 7.82 -3.85 19.31
N GLY A 57 8.54 -2.90 19.94
CA GLY A 57 9.98 -2.97 20.15
C GLY A 57 10.78 -1.98 19.29
N GLY A 58 10.10 -1.13 18.49
CA GLY A 58 10.64 0.11 17.94
C GLY A 58 11.17 0.07 16.51
N ARG A 59 11.06 -1.05 15.78
CA ARG A 59 11.42 -1.06 14.35
C ARG A 59 10.29 -0.46 13.54
N VAL A 60 10.62 0.51 12.70
CA VAL A 60 9.68 1.22 11.82
C VAL A 60 10.08 1.00 10.36
N PHE A 61 9.10 0.67 9.53
CA PHE A 61 9.22 0.55 8.08
C PHE A 61 8.26 1.55 7.44
N SER A 62 8.71 2.25 6.41
CA SER A 62 7.87 3.22 5.67
C SER A 62 8.09 3.08 4.17
N GLY A 63 7.07 3.33 3.39
CA GLY A 63 7.17 3.26 1.93
C GLY A 63 5.84 3.48 1.24
N GLY A 64 5.83 3.21 -0.07
CA GLY A 64 4.66 3.35 -0.92
C GLY A 64 3.78 2.10 -0.90
N PHE A 65 2.51 2.32 -1.22
CA PHE A 65 1.57 1.26 -1.59
C PHE A 65 0.78 1.66 -2.85
N VAL A 66 0.32 0.66 -3.58
CA VAL A 66 -0.56 0.83 -4.75
C VAL A 66 -1.64 -0.24 -4.72
N GLN A 67 -2.88 0.17 -5.01
CA GLN A 67 -3.97 -0.76 -5.29
C GLN A 67 -3.87 -1.25 -6.73
N LEU A 68 -3.92 -2.55 -6.91
CA LEU A 68 -3.99 -3.16 -8.22
C LEU A 68 -5.42 -3.03 -8.77
N THR A 69 -5.53 -2.44 -9.96
CA THR A 69 -6.77 -2.32 -10.72
C THR A 69 -6.56 -2.92 -12.10
N ASN A 70 -7.61 -3.14 -12.84
CA ASN A 70 -7.52 -3.62 -14.22
C ASN A 70 -6.76 -2.63 -15.16
N GLU A 71 -6.62 -1.38 -14.73
CA GLU A 71 -5.95 -0.31 -15.45
C GLU A 71 -4.51 -0.05 -14.96
N THR A 72 -4.08 -0.75 -13.90
CA THR A 72 -2.73 -0.58 -13.35
C THR A 72 -1.70 -0.98 -14.40
N LYS A 73 -0.77 -0.07 -14.72
CA LYS A 73 0.31 -0.36 -15.66
C LYS A 73 1.46 -1.07 -14.96
N ALA A 74 2.09 -2.02 -15.64
CA ALA A 74 3.23 -2.76 -15.10
C ALA A 74 4.38 -1.81 -14.67
N ASP A 75 4.60 -0.71 -15.40
CA ASP A 75 5.64 0.28 -15.09
C ASP A 75 5.44 0.96 -13.73
N SER A 76 4.18 1.17 -13.31
CA SER A 76 3.88 1.76 -11.99
C SER A 76 4.21 0.83 -10.82
N LEU A 77 4.43 -0.44 -11.08
CA LEU A 77 4.82 -1.44 -10.09
C LEU A 77 6.34 -1.61 -9.98
N ASN A 78 7.12 -1.14 -10.95
CA ASN A 78 8.57 -1.34 -10.98
C ASN A 78 9.26 -0.83 -9.70
N GLU A 79 8.85 0.32 -9.19
CA GLU A 79 9.41 0.87 -7.94
C GLU A 79 9.03 0.02 -6.71
N LEU A 80 7.83 -0.56 -6.71
CA LEU A 80 7.36 -1.44 -5.63
C LEU A 80 8.08 -2.79 -5.66
N TRP A 81 8.45 -3.26 -6.85
CA TRP A 81 9.16 -4.52 -7.04
C TRP A 81 10.67 -4.42 -6.91
N ASN A 82 11.22 -3.22 -6.84
CA ASN A 82 12.65 -3.01 -6.74
C ASN A 82 13.22 -3.73 -5.49
N GLY A 83 14.17 -4.63 -5.71
CA GLY A 83 14.74 -5.47 -4.66
C GLY A 83 13.92 -6.72 -4.28
N TRP A 84 12.88 -7.07 -4.99
CA TRP A 84 12.22 -8.37 -4.87
C TRP A 84 13.07 -9.41 -5.61
N GLY A 85 13.86 -10.18 -4.86
CA GLY A 85 14.62 -11.29 -5.42
C GLY A 85 13.84 -12.60 -5.39
N PRO A 86 14.33 -13.63 -6.09
CA PRO A 86 13.71 -14.96 -6.12
C PRO A 86 13.49 -15.60 -4.75
N SER A 87 14.24 -15.18 -3.74
CA SER A 87 14.12 -15.69 -2.36
C SER A 87 12.79 -15.33 -1.66
N TRP A 88 12.02 -14.40 -2.22
CA TRP A 88 10.70 -14.03 -1.73
C TRP A 88 9.60 -14.93 -2.30
N TYR A 89 9.89 -15.60 -3.39
CA TYR A 89 8.97 -16.42 -4.17
C TYR A 89 8.38 -17.63 -3.42
N PRO A 90 9.16 -18.44 -2.67
CA PRO A 90 8.64 -19.68 -2.10
C PRO A 90 7.64 -19.52 -0.97
N LEU A 91 7.71 -18.41 -0.23
CA LEU A 91 6.87 -18.20 0.96
C LEU A 91 5.48 -17.65 0.63
N TRP A 92 5.36 -16.92 -0.47
CA TRP A 92 4.09 -16.43 -0.98
C TRP A 92 3.34 -17.52 -1.74
N ALA A 93 4.06 -18.32 -2.55
CA ALA A 93 3.51 -19.40 -3.34
C ALA A 93 2.92 -20.53 -2.51
N ARG A 94 3.44 -20.78 -1.32
CA ARG A 94 3.00 -21.91 -0.47
C ARG A 94 1.58 -21.79 0.07
N ASN A 95 1.06 -20.58 0.19
CA ASN A 95 -0.28 -20.33 0.75
C ASN A 95 -1.28 -19.74 -0.27
N TRP A 96 -0.80 -19.41 -1.44
CA TRP A 96 -1.57 -19.02 -2.60
C TRP A 96 -1.33 -20.13 -3.63
N ARG A 97 -2.35 -20.63 -4.25
CA ARG A 97 -2.26 -21.81 -5.15
C ARG A 97 -1.05 -21.68 -6.09
N GLU A 98 -0.19 -22.71 -6.11
CA GLU A 98 1.09 -22.75 -6.86
C GLU A 98 0.94 -22.45 -8.37
N ASP A 99 -0.26 -22.64 -8.89
CA ASP A 99 -0.63 -22.43 -10.28
C ASP A 99 -0.84 -20.94 -10.65
N GLU A 100 -1.18 -20.08 -9.69
CA GLU A 100 -1.44 -18.66 -9.95
C GLU A 100 -0.14 -17.83 -10.11
N TRP A 101 1.00 -18.30 -9.60
CA TRP A 101 2.24 -17.53 -9.59
C TRP A 101 3.18 -17.81 -10.76
N ARG A 102 2.97 -18.88 -11.52
CA ARG A 102 3.77 -19.17 -12.72
C ARG A 102 3.58 -18.15 -13.83
N HIS A 103 2.48 -17.40 -13.78
CA HIS A 103 2.11 -16.39 -14.77
C HIS A 103 2.56 -14.97 -14.39
N TRP A 104 3.44 -14.82 -13.39
CA TRP A 104 4.00 -13.54 -13.00
C TRP A 104 4.72 -12.81 -14.15
N GLU A 105 5.26 -13.54 -15.12
CA GLU A 105 5.90 -12.98 -16.32
C GLU A 105 4.89 -12.45 -17.35
N GLU A 106 3.59 -12.74 -17.18
CA GLU A 106 2.52 -12.34 -18.10
C GLU A 106 1.69 -11.18 -17.51
N GLY A 107 2.32 -10.01 -17.41
CA GLY A 107 1.81 -8.75 -16.81
C GLY A 107 0.29 -8.48 -16.83
N PRO A 108 -0.46 -8.64 -17.94
CA PRO A 108 -1.89 -8.36 -17.97
C PRO A 108 -2.76 -9.34 -17.16
N GLU A 109 -2.37 -10.60 -17.08
CA GLU A 109 -3.14 -11.62 -16.36
C GLU A 109 -2.98 -11.49 -14.84
N PHE A 110 -1.77 -11.14 -14.39
CA PHE A 110 -1.51 -10.79 -13.01
C PHE A 110 -2.45 -9.66 -12.52
N MET A 111 -2.58 -8.59 -13.30
CA MET A 111 -3.43 -7.45 -12.94
C MET A 111 -4.90 -7.83 -12.77
N LYS A 112 -5.39 -8.75 -13.60
CA LYS A 112 -6.79 -9.24 -13.49
C LYS A 112 -7.00 -10.09 -12.24
N ASN A 113 -6.05 -10.97 -11.93
CA ASN A 113 -6.17 -11.90 -10.80
C ASN A 113 -6.03 -11.20 -9.45
N TYR A 114 -5.30 -10.07 -9.40
CA TYR A 114 -5.05 -9.31 -8.18
C TYR A 114 -5.80 -7.97 -8.13
N ALA A 115 -6.72 -7.71 -9.05
CA ALA A 115 -7.59 -6.56 -8.96
C ALA A 115 -8.31 -6.53 -7.60
N GLY A 116 -8.26 -5.38 -6.92
CA GLY A 116 -8.79 -5.23 -5.56
C GLY A 116 -7.81 -5.65 -4.45
N CYS A 117 -6.54 -5.88 -4.79
CA CYS A 117 -5.48 -6.01 -3.79
C CYS A 117 -4.65 -4.73 -3.70
N VAL A 118 -4.12 -4.45 -2.52
CA VAL A 118 -3.09 -3.43 -2.29
C VAL A 118 -1.76 -4.14 -2.10
N VAL A 119 -0.73 -3.66 -2.78
CA VAL A 119 0.66 -4.07 -2.57
C VAL A 119 1.46 -2.93 -1.97
N ALA A 120 2.35 -3.23 -1.02
CA ALA A 120 3.21 -2.25 -0.39
C ALA A 120 4.64 -2.76 -0.26
N ASN A 121 5.60 -1.87 -0.45
CA ASN A 121 7.02 -2.09 -0.20
C ASN A 121 7.52 -1.04 0.79
N LEU A 122 7.80 -1.48 2.00
CA LEU A 122 8.21 -0.62 3.09
C LEU A 122 9.68 -0.92 3.41
N ALA A 123 10.45 0.10 3.74
CA ALA A 123 11.86 -0.04 4.12
C ALA A 123 12.13 0.60 5.49
N ASP A 124 13.03 0.00 6.24
CA ASP A 124 13.59 0.62 7.45
C ASP A 124 14.78 1.54 7.08
N PRO A 125 15.26 2.37 8.01
CA PRO A 125 16.40 3.25 7.76
C PRO A 125 17.72 2.53 7.40
N LYS A 126 17.77 1.21 7.60
CA LYS A 126 18.92 0.37 7.22
C LYS A 126 18.74 -0.30 5.86
N GLY A 127 17.68 0.04 5.12
CA GLY A 127 17.37 -0.51 3.81
C GLY A 127 16.81 -1.93 3.84
N LYS A 128 16.38 -2.44 4.99
CA LYS A 128 15.69 -3.73 5.07
C LYS A 128 14.21 -3.55 4.72
N HIS A 129 13.67 -4.45 3.90
CA HIS A 129 12.32 -4.33 3.38
C HIS A 129 11.30 -5.19 4.13
N MET A 130 10.09 -4.66 4.24
CA MET A 130 8.85 -5.37 4.58
C MET A 130 7.91 -5.22 3.39
N ARG A 131 7.39 -6.32 2.90
CA ARG A 131 6.53 -6.35 1.73
C ARG A 131 5.19 -6.93 2.09
N CYS A 132 4.12 -6.29 1.60
CA CYS A 132 2.76 -6.61 1.98
C CYS A 132 1.86 -6.76 0.76
N VAL A 133 0.90 -7.67 0.86
CA VAL A 133 -0.28 -7.74 -0.01
C VAL A 133 -1.52 -7.83 0.86
N PHE A 134 -2.49 -6.97 0.58
CA PHE A 134 -3.77 -6.91 1.28
C PHE A 134 -4.89 -7.05 0.26
N ARG A 135 -5.85 -7.94 0.54
CA ARG A 135 -7.10 -8.02 -0.20
C ARG A 135 -8.10 -7.06 0.44
N LEU A 136 -8.61 -6.14 -0.34
CA LEU A 136 -9.58 -5.15 0.12
C LEU A 136 -10.97 -5.79 0.29
N ALA A 137 -11.68 -5.37 1.31
CA ALA A 137 -13.08 -5.74 1.53
C ALA A 137 -13.99 -4.94 0.57
N ASP A 138 -13.68 -3.66 0.37
CA ASP A 138 -14.31 -2.80 -0.65
C ASP A 138 -13.23 -2.09 -1.46
N SER A 139 -12.94 -2.60 -2.65
CA SER A 139 -11.92 -2.04 -3.54
C SER A 139 -12.30 -0.67 -4.13
N SER A 140 -13.59 -0.30 -4.12
CA SER A 140 -14.02 1.02 -4.60
C SER A 140 -13.62 2.16 -3.67
N GLN A 141 -13.40 1.84 -2.39
CA GLN A 141 -12.95 2.78 -1.37
C GLN A 141 -11.42 2.75 -1.17
N GLY A 142 -10.70 1.94 -1.93
CA GLY A 142 -9.29 1.74 -1.71
C GLY A 142 -9.01 1.09 -0.35
N ILE A 143 -7.87 1.40 0.25
CA ILE A 143 -7.48 0.85 1.56
C ILE A 143 -8.42 1.32 2.69
N ALA A 144 -9.13 2.44 2.52
CA ALA A 144 -10.15 2.92 3.45
C ALA A 144 -11.37 1.98 3.54
N GLY A 145 -11.64 1.18 2.52
CA GLY A 145 -12.65 0.14 2.53
C GLY A 145 -12.31 -1.06 3.41
N GLY A 146 -11.15 -1.02 4.07
CA GLY A 146 -10.68 -2.10 4.93
C GLY A 146 -10.22 -3.34 4.16
N GLY A 147 -9.78 -4.34 4.90
CA GLY A 147 -9.31 -5.58 4.31
C GLY A 147 -8.38 -6.37 5.21
N HIS A 148 -7.82 -7.42 4.67
CA HIS A 148 -6.86 -8.26 5.37
C HIS A 148 -5.77 -8.73 4.41
N GLY A 149 -4.66 -9.12 4.96
CA GLY A 149 -3.57 -9.62 4.14
C GLY A 149 -2.37 -10.02 4.94
N ARG A 150 -1.25 -10.07 4.25
CA ARG A 150 -0.04 -10.60 4.80
C ARG A 150 1.16 -9.77 4.40
N CYS A 151 2.06 -9.56 5.36
CA CYS A 151 3.38 -8.99 5.10
C CYS A 151 4.47 -10.03 5.37
N GLN A 152 5.59 -9.85 4.70
CA GLN A 152 6.83 -10.53 5.00
C GLN A 152 7.90 -9.51 5.39
N GLY A 153 8.44 -9.68 6.58
CA GLY A 153 9.55 -8.88 7.08
C GLY A 153 10.91 -9.35 6.55
N PRO A 154 11.99 -8.61 6.84
CA PRO A 154 13.33 -8.89 6.33
C PRO A 154 13.92 -10.22 6.78
N ASP A 155 13.43 -10.77 7.88
CA ASP A 155 13.89 -12.04 8.45
C ASP A 155 12.94 -13.20 8.04
N HIS A 156 12.24 -13.06 6.91
CA HIS A 156 11.21 -13.98 6.39
C HIS A 156 10.03 -14.22 7.35
N ARG A 157 9.87 -13.36 8.37
CA ARG A 157 8.76 -13.44 9.30
C ARG A 157 7.48 -13.01 8.62
N THR A 158 6.46 -13.83 8.78
CA THR A 158 5.13 -13.52 8.27
C THR A 158 4.34 -12.73 9.30
N ILE A 159 3.61 -11.73 8.83
CA ILE A 159 2.73 -10.85 9.61
C ILE A 159 1.36 -10.96 8.98
N ASP A 160 0.38 -11.47 9.72
CA ASP A 160 -1.02 -11.40 9.31
C ASP A 160 -1.59 -10.06 9.78
N ALA A 161 -2.17 -9.30 8.86
CA ALA A 161 -2.61 -7.92 9.11
C ALA A 161 -4.06 -7.70 8.67
N THR A 162 -4.75 -6.82 9.41
CA THR A 162 -6.13 -6.43 9.16
C THR A 162 -6.27 -4.92 9.25
N PHE A 163 -7.03 -4.36 8.34
CA PHE A 163 -7.43 -2.96 8.28
C PHE A 163 -8.95 -2.90 8.44
N PRO A 164 -9.47 -2.26 9.49
CA PRO A 164 -10.90 -2.01 9.58
C PRO A 164 -11.33 -1.03 8.49
N PRO A 165 -12.57 -1.06 8.02
CA PRO A 165 -13.12 0.02 7.20
C PRO A 165 -13.23 1.30 8.04
N ASP A 166 -13.01 2.44 7.41
CA ASP A 166 -13.19 3.78 8.00
C ASP A 166 -14.66 4.16 8.09
#